data_bf6e319384abbe396a3a8946024f80e2
#
_entry.id   bf6e319384abbe396a3a8946024f80e2
#
_cell.length_a   1.000
_cell.length_b   1.000
_cell.length_c   1.000
_cell.angle_alpha   90.00
_cell.angle_beta   90.00
_cell.angle_gamma   90.00
#
_symmetry.space_group_name_H-M   'P 1'
#
loop_
_entity.id
_entity.type
_entity.pdbx_description
1 polymer ?
#
loop_
_entity_poly.entity_id
_entity_poly.type
_entity_poly.pdbx_seq_one_letter_code
_entity_poly.pdbx_strand_id
1 'polypeptide(L)'
;MISLIGFIAGILTTLSFVPQVYKAWRSKRCDDLSYAMLVTFGLGVILWLIYGLLVHAPPIIVANTVTLALILTLLVMKSRYRPN
;
A
#
# COMPACT_ATOMS: atom_id res chain seq x y z
N MET A 1 7.29 20.56 11.56
CA MET A 1 5.92 20.23 12.02
C MET A 1 5.11 19.50 10.95
N ILE A 2 4.93 20.14 9.78
CA ILE A 2 4.13 19.53 8.72
C ILE A 2 4.75 18.19 8.26
N SER A 3 6.07 18.14 8.11
CA SER A 3 6.76 16.89 7.74
C SER A 3 6.57 15.80 8.78
N LEU A 4 6.57 16.16 10.07
CA LEU A 4 6.37 15.17 11.13
C LEU A 4 4.97 14.58 11.05
N ILE A 5 3.96 15.41 10.80
CA ILE A 5 2.59 14.92 10.62
C ILE A 5 2.54 13.96 9.42
N GLY A 6 3.20 14.31 8.34
CA GLY A 6 3.24 13.46 7.16
C GLY A 6 3.90 12.11 7.42
N PHE A 7 5.00 12.09 8.16
CA PHE A 7 5.67 10.84 8.52
C PHE A 7 4.79 9.98 9.42
N ILE A 8 4.16 10.58 10.43
CA ILE A 8 3.30 9.82 11.34
C ILE A 8 2.10 9.25 10.57
N ALA A 9 1.45 10.08 9.75
CA ALA A 9 0.32 9.63 8.96
C ALA A 9 0.71 8.50 8.00
N GLY A 10 1.86 8.64 7.34
CA GLY A 10 2.35 7.62 6.43
C GLY A 10 2.67 6.32 7.13
N ILE A 11 3.27 6.38 8.32
CA ILE A 11 3.57 5.19 9.10
C ILE A 11 2.27 4.47 9.47
N LEU A 12 1.28 5.21 9.96
CA LEU A 12 0.01 4.61 10.36
C LEU A 12 -0.71 3.97 9.17
N THR A 13 -0.75 4.68 8.04
CA THR A 13 -1.37 4.18 6.83
C THR A 13 -0.67 2.92 6.32
N THR A 14 0.65 2.96 6.26
CA THR A 14 1.45 1.84 5.78
C THR A 14 1.30 0.63 6.69
N LEU A 15 1.36 0.84 8.01
CA LEU A 15 1.22 -0.25 8.97
C LEU A 15 -0.14 -0.93 8.87
N SER A 16 -1.17 -0.20 8.42
CA SER A 16 -2.49 -0.80 8.27
C SER A 16 -2.53 -1.91 7.21
N PHE A 17 -1.59 -1.88 6.25
CA PHE A 17 -1.49 -2.92 5.23
C PHE A 17 -0.69 -4.14 5.69
N VAL A 18 0.20 -3.98 6.67
CA VAL A 18 1.06 -5.08 7.13
C VAL A 18 0.26 -6.27 7.63
N PRO A 19 -0.76 -6.09 8.49
CA PRO A 19 -1.58 -7.24 8.92
C PRO A 19 -2.27 -7.93 7.76
N GLN A 20 -2.69 -7.19 6.73
CA GLN A 20 -3.35 -7.77 5.57
C GLN A 20 -2.37 -8.63 4.77
N VAL A 21 -1.15 -8.15 4.58
CA VAL A 21 -0.12 -8.93 3.89
C VAL A 21 0.21 -10.19 4.67
N TYR A 22 0.39 -10.05 5.98
CA TYR A 22 0.68 -11.19 6.84
C TYR A 22 -0.44 -12.23 6.81
N LYS A 23 -1.68 -11.77 6.93
CA LYS A 23 -2.85 -12.66 6.91
C LYS A 23 -2.94 -13.40 5.57
N ALA A 24 -2.76 -12.70 4.47
CA ALA A 24 -2.81 -13.29 3.14
C ALA A 24 -1.70 -14.34 2.97
N TRP A 25 -0.49 -14.01 3.44
CA TRP A 25 0.64 -14.92 3.34
C TRP A 25 0.43 -16.19 4.18
N ARG A 26 -0.07 -16.03 5.39
CA ARG A 26 -0.28 -17.16 6.30
C ARG A 26 -1.42 -18.07 5.84
N SER A 27 -2.53 -17.48 5.44
CA SER A 27 -3.72 -18.25 5.05
C SER A 27 -3.67 -18.68 3.58
N LYS A 28 -2.82 -18.06 2.78
CA LYS A 28 -2.72 -18.25 1.33
C LYS A 28 -4.05 -17.96 0.65
N ARG A 29 -4.76 -16.95 1.16
CA ARG A 29 -6.07 -16.53 0.65
C ARG A 29 -6.16 -15.02 0.65
N CYS A 30 -6.76 -14.48 -0.40
CA CYS A 30 -7.01 -13.04 -0.54
C CYS A 30 -8.46 -12.79 -0.93
N ASP A 31 -9.38 -13.60 -0.41
CA ASP A 31 -10.79 -13.57 -0.81
C ASP A 31 -11.46 -12.26 -0.41
N ASP A 32 -11.03 -11.66 0.70
CA ASP A 32 -11.62 -10.43 1.21
C ASP A 32 -11.01 -9.18 0.58
N LEU A 33 -10.09 -9.35 -0.37
CA LEU A 33 -9.47 -8.24 -1.08
C LEU A 33 -9.90 -8.30 -2.54
N SER A 34 -10.40 -7.19 -3.09
CA SER A 34 -10.81 -7.15 -4.48
C SER A 34 -9.72 -6.55 -5.36
N TYR A 35 -9.63 -7.01 -6.61
CA TYR A 35 -8.72 -6.40 -7.57
C TYR A 35 -9.06 -4.94 -7.80
N ALA A 36 -10.36 -4.62 -7.88
CA ALA A 36 -10.77 -3.24 -8.11
C ALA A 36 -10.27 -2.32 -6.99
N MET A 37 -10.39 -2.76 -5.73
CA MET A 37 -9.90 -1.99 -4.59
C MET A 37 -8.39 -1.81 -4.65
N LEU A 38 -7.65 -2.90 -4.88
CA LEU A 38 -6.20 -2.85 -4.89
C LEU A 38 -5.67 -2.01 -6.04
N VAL A 39 -6.24 -2.15 -7.24
CA VAL A 39 -5.82 -1.37 -8.40
C VAL A 39 -6.15 0.11 -8.21
N THR A 40 -7.37 0.41 -7.75
CA THR A 40 -7.77 1.80 -7.51
C THR A 40 -6.89 2.45 -6.46
N PHE A 41 -6.64 1.77 -5.36
CA PHE A 41 -5.78 2.27 -4.30
C PHE A 41 -4.36 2.46 -4.81
N GLY A 42 -3.86 1.48 -5.59
CA GLY A 42 -2.52 1.56 -6.17
C GLY A 42 -2.35 2.74 -7.10
N LEU A 43 -3.36 3.04 -7.92
CA LEU A 43 -3.31 4.21 -8.79
C LEU A 43 -3.25 5.50 -7.97
N GLY A 44 -4.04 5.58 -6.88
CA GLY A 44 -4.00 6.73 -5.99
C GLY A 44 -2.62 6.90 -5.35
N VAL A 45 -2.02 5.80 -4.92
CA VAL A 45 -0.68 5.82 -4.31
C VAL A 45 0.37 6.29 -5.33
N ILE A 46 0.26 5.83 -6.57
CA ILE A 46 1.19 6.27 -7.63
C ILE A 46 1.05 7.77 -7.87
N LEU A 47 -0.17 8.29 -7.93
CA LEU A 47 -0.39 9.72 -8.11
C LEU A 47 0.17 10.52 -6.95
N TRP A 48 -0.02 10.05 -5.72
CA TRP A 48 0.56 10.70 -4.54
C TRP A 48 2.09 10.66 -4.56
N LEU A 49 2.65 9.56 -5.03
CA LEU A 49 4.10 9.43 -5.15
C LEU A 49 4.65 10.44 -6.15
N ILE A 50 3.98 10.59 -7.30
CA ILE A 50 4.38 11.58 -8.31
C ILE A 50 4.30 12.98 -7.70
N TYR A 51 3.21 13.29 -7.01
CA TYR A 51 3.05 14.59 -6.33
C TYR A 51 4.18 14.82 -5.33
N GLY A 52 4.48 13.81 -4.51
CA GLY A 52 5.56 13.93 -3.53
C GLY A 52 6.92 14.20 -4.16
N LEU A 53 7.19 13.56 -5.28
CA LEU A 53 8.44 13.80 -6.01
C LEU A 53 8.49 15.21 -6.58
N LEU A 54 7.37 15.71 -7.10
CA LEU A 54 7.31 17.05 -7.69
C LEU A 54 7.50 18.15 -6.66
N VAL A 55 6.99 17.95 -5.45
CA VAL A 55 7.10 18.97 -4.38
C VAL A 55 8.22 18.69 -3.40
N HIS A 56 9.04 17.67 -3.66
CA HIS A 56 10.18 17.30 -2.81
C HIS A 56 9.75 17.06 -1.36
N ALA A 57 8.75 16.20 -1.16
CA ALA A 57 8.21 15.90 0.15
C ALA A 57 8.61 14.49 0.61
N PRO A 58 9.71 14.33 1.37
CA PRO A 58 10.18 13.00 1.78
C PRO A 58 9.14 12.13 2.49
N PRO A 59 8.29 12.65 3.39
CA PRO A 59 7.27 11.80 4.02
C PRO A 59 6.33 11.16 3.02
N ILE A 60 5.91 11.92 2.01
CA ILE A 60 4.99 11.41 0.99
C ILE A 60 5.71 10.36 0.12
N ILE A 61 6.96 10.64 -0.24
CA ILE A 61 7.74 9.73 -1.09
C ILE A 61 7.94 8.39 -0.37
N VAL A 62 8.42 8.42 0.87
CA VAL A 62 8.74 7.20 1.62
C VAL A 62 7.47 6.40 1.88
N ALA A 63 6.43 7.05 2.41
CA ALA A 63 5.19 6.36 2.77
C ALA A 63 4.53 5.70 1.56
N ASN A 64 4.46 6.42 0.45
CA ASN A 64 3.78 5.88 -0.73
C ASN A 64 4.61 4.84 -1.45
N THR A 65 5.94 4.93 -1.40
CA THR A 65 6.79 3.89 -1.96
C THR A 65 6.60 2.58 -1.22
N VAL A 66 6.61 2.61 0.11
CA VAL A 66 6.41 1.41 0.92
C VAL A 66 5.00 0.86 0.72
N THR A 67 4.00 1.73 0.74
CA THR A 67 2.61 1.32 0.55
C THR A 67 2.42 0.66 -0.82
N LEU A 68 3.01 1.23 -1.87
CA LEU A 68 2.92 0.67 -3.21
C LEU A 68 3.53 -0.74 -3.24
N ALA A 69 4.68 -0.93 -2.59
CA ALA A 69 5.30 -2.25 -2.52
C ALA A 69 4.37 -3.26 -1.85
N LEU A 70 3.67 -2.86 -0.78
CA LEU A 70 2.74 -3.74 -0.09
C LEU A 70 1.52 -4.06 -0.97
N ILE A 71 1.00 -3.06 -1.68
CA ILE A 71 -0.13 -3.26 -2.59
C ILE A 71 0.25 -4.23 -3.72
N LEU A 72 1.44 -4.05 -4.30
CA LEU A 72 1.91 -4.95 -5.34
C LEU A 72 2.07 -6.37 -4.82
N THR A 73 2.55 -6.51 -3.58
CA THR A 73 2.66 -7.81 -2.93
C THR A 73 1.29 -8.47 -2.82
N LEU A 74 0.28 -7.70 -2.38
CA LEU A 74 -1.08 -8.22 -2.27
C LEU A 74 -1.67 -8.61 -3.62
N LEU A 75 -1.38 -7.83 -4.67
CA LEU A 75 -1.84 -8.16 -6.02
C LEU A 75 -1.24 -9.48 -6.51
N VAL A 76 0.06 -9.67 -6.28
CA VAL A 76 0.73 -10.91 -6.66
C VAL A 76 0.15 -12.09 -5.88
N MET A 77 -0.03 -11.92 -4.58
CA MET A 77 -0.60 -12.97 -3.75
C MET A 77 -2.03 -13.31 -4.18
N LYS A 78 -2.85 -12.28 -4.46
CA LYS A 78 -4.23 -12.52 -4.89
C LYS A 78 -4.28 -13.27 -6.21
N SER A 79 -3.34 -13.00 -7.11
CA SER A 79 -3.29 -13.70 -8.39
C SER A 79 -2.85 -15.16 -8.22
N ARG A 80 -2.07 -15.46 -7.19
CA ARG A 80 -1.57 -16.81 -6.92
C ARG A 80 -2.48 -17.61 -6.01
N TYR A 81 -3.07 -16.97 -4.99
CA TYR A 81 -3.89 -17.65 -4.00
C TYR A 81 -5.34 -17.60 -4.42
N ARG A 82 -5.72 -18.49 -5.31
CA ARG A 82 -7.09 -18.52 -5.82
C ARG A 82 -7.94 -19.43 -4.94
N PRO A 83 -9.15 -18.99 -4.61
CA PRO A 83 -10.09 -19.88 -3.92
C PRO A 83 -10.50 -21.00 -4.87
N ASN A 84 -10.63 -22.18 -4.35
CA ASN A 84 -11.09 -23.33 -5.14
C ASN A 84 -12.58 -23.47 -5.09
#